data_53281e3f58ffc988c1a63f6c32180541
#
_entry.id   53281e3f58ffc988c1a63f6c32180541
#
_cell.length_a   1.000
_cell.length_b   1.000
_cell.length_c   1.000
_cell.angle_alpha   90.00
_cell.angle_beta   90.00
_cell.angle_gamma   90.00
#
_symmetry.space_group_name_H-M   'P 1'
#
loop_
_entity.id
_entity.type
_entity.pdbx_description
1 polymer ?
#
loop_
_entity_poly.entity_id
_entity_poly.type
_entity_poly.pdbx_seq_one_letter_code
_entity_poly.pdbx_strand_id
1 'polypeptide(L)'
;MSFVFKNKDKLLIAGIILLACNLRSPITGVGSLISYIMNDLHLSGSISGLITTVPLIAFAVISPFAGKLAIRFGTGKTLTVSLLILAAGIALRSAGGTCAFFCGTAIIGIGIAFGNVLLPSIVKSEFPSKVGVLTGVYTTSIALSAGLSSGVSIPIASGNPFGWRGALAVWLILAIAAILLWLHLWGYRVVSSPTQVPVRLDSMFKSPIAWNVAIYMGVQSLLFYSFVAWLPAILQSKGVSPDTAGYFASVYQWIGI
;
A
#
# COMPACT_ATOMS: atom_id res chain seq x y z
N MET A 1 -12.95 -14.91 27.24
CA MET A 1 -13.59 -13.71 26.67
C MET A 1 -13.94 -14.03 25.22
N SER A 2 -15.18 -14.44 24.90
CA SER A 2 -15.57 -14.88 23.56
C SER A 2 -15.77 -13.66 22.68
N PHE A 3 -14.94 -13.56 21.62
CA PHE A 3 -15.07 -12.53 20.60
C PHE A 3 -16.22 -12.88 19.64
N VAL A 4 -17.47 -12.61 20.05
CA VAL A 4 -18.63 -12.75 19.15
C VAL A 4 -18.75 -11.45 18.34
N PHE A 5 -18.26 -11.47 17.10
CA PHE A 5 -18.55 -10.40 16.13
C PHE A 5 -19.87 -10.69 15.42
N LYS A 6 -20.71 -9.66 15.24
CA LYS A 6 -21.87 -9.73 14.34
C LYS A 6 -21.40 -9.97 12.90
N ASN A 7 -22.24 -10.56 12.05
CA ASN A 7 -21.86 -10.85 10.65
C ASN A 7 -21.35 -9.62 9.89
N LYS A 8 -21.90 -8.44 10.15
CA LYS A 8 -21.45 -7.17 9.58
C LYS A 8 -20.03 -6.81 10.02
N ASP A 9 -19.70 -7.04 11.30
CA ASP A 9 -18.36 -6.74 11.83
C ASP A 9 -17.31 -7.65 11.21
N LYS A 10 -17.64 -8.94 11.03
CA LYS A 10 -16.75 -9.91 10.36
C LYS A 10 -16.44 -9.49 8.92
N LEU A 11 -17.46 -9.07 8.17
CA LEU A 11 -17.30 -8.61 6.81
C LEU A 11 -16.43 -7.35 6.74
N LEU A 12 -16.62 -6.40 7.66
CA LEU A 12 -15.84 -5.18 7.74
C LEU A 12 -14.38 -5.47 8.11
N ILE A 13 -14.12 -6.38 9.05
CA ILE A 13 -12.77 -6.81 9.42
C ILE A 13 -12.08 -7.48 8.23
N ALA A 14 -12.77 -8.37 7.51
CA ALA A 14 -12.24 -8.97 6.30
C ALA A 14 -11.91 -7.92 5.23
N GLY A 15 -12.78 -6.89 5.08
CA GLY A 15 -12.54 -5.75 4.19
C GLY A 15 -11.32 -4.93 4.58
N ILE A 16 -11.13 -4.70 5.88
CA ILE A 16 -9.95 -4.02 6.45
C ILE A 16 -8.68 -4.82 6.12
N ILE A 17 -8.67 -6.13 6.33
CA ILE A 17 -7.51 -7.00 6.08
C ILE A 17 -7.17 -7.03 4.58
N LEU A 18 -8.16 -7.27 3.72
CA LEU A 18 -7.92 -7.28 2.27
C LEU A 18 -7.45 -5.93 1.74
N LEU A 19 -8.03 -4.82 2.25
CA LEU A 19 -7.55 -3.48 1.92
C LEU A 19 -6.10 -3.30 2.37
N ALA A 20 -5.79 -3.66 3.62
CA ALA A 20 -4.45 -3.57 4.20
C ALA A 20 -3.41 -4.30 3.36
N CYS A 21 -3.70 -5.52 2.93
CA CYS A 21 -2.82 -6.29 2.05
C CYS A 21 -2.54 -5.58 0.72
N ASN A 22 -3.52 -4.86 0.17
CA ASN A 22 -3.36 -4.12 -1.08
C ASN A 22 -2.56 -2.82 -0.94
N LEU A 23 -2.32 -2.31 0.28
CA LEU A 23 -1.59 -1.05 0.48
C LEU A 23 -0.08 -1.17 0.22
N ARG A 24 0.49 -2.35 0.32
CA ARG A 24 1.94 -2.55 0.19
C ARG A 24 2.35 -3.53 -0.90
N SER A 25 1.62 -4.63 -1.08
CA SER A 25 2.02 -5.68 -2.04
C SER A 25 2.27 -5.16 -3.46
N PRO A 26 1.48 -4.23 -4.06
CA PRO A 26 1.78 -3.75 -5.39
C PRO A 26 3.05 -2.89 -5.50
N ILE A 27 3.56 -2.37 -4.39
CA ILE A 27 4.76 -1.51 -4.37
C ILE A 27 6.01 -2.31 -4.04
N THR A 28 5.96 -3.18 -3.02
CA THR A 28 7.15 -3.81 -2.45
C THR A 28 7.78 -4.85 -3.36
N GLY A 29 6.99 -5.58 -4.13
CA GLY A 29 7.49 -6.55 -5.12
C GLY A 29 8.33 -5.91 -6.24
N VAL A 30 8.15 -4.61 -6.50
CA VAL A 30 8.94 -3.90 -7.52
C VAL A 30 10.40 -3.81 -7.14
N GLY A 31 10.73 -3.64 -5.83
CA GLY A 31 12.11 -3.59 -5.35
C GLY A 31 12.90 -4.85 -5.70
N SER A 32 12.31 -6.03 -5.53
CA SER A 32 12.95 -7.32 -5.89
C SER A 32 13.15 -7.48 -7.40
N LEU A 33 12.30 -6.86 -8.21
CA LEU A 33 12.32 -6.93 -9.68
C LEU A 33 13.05 -5.76 -10.35
N ILE A 34 13.63 -4.84 -9.57
CA ILE A 34 14.16 -3.57 -10.10
C ILE A 34 15.22 -3.81 -11.20
N SER A 35 16.11 -4.79 -11.01
CA SER A 35 17.14 -5.13 -11.99
C SER A 35 16.55 -5.65 -13.31
N TYR A 36 15.49 -6.45 -13.24
CA TYR A 36 14.77 -6.96 -14.43
C TYR A 36 14.06 -5.82 -15.18
N ILE A 37 13.41 -4.92 -14.42
CA ILE A 37 12.69 -3.77 -14.98
C ILE A 37 13.67 -2.78 -15.64
N MET A 38 14.79 -2.50 -14.98
CA MET A 38 15.84 -1.62 -15.51
C MET A 38 16.39 -2.13 -16.83
N ASN A 39 16.69 -3.42 -16.92
CA ASN A 39 17.22 -4.04 -18.12
C ASN A 39 16.22 -4.05 -19.28
N ASP A 40 14.96 -4.40 -19.01
CA ASP A 40 13.91 -4.50 -20.03
C ASP A 40 13.44 -3.13 -20.55
N LEU A 41 13.34 -2.15 -19.66
CA LEU A 41 12.89 -0.78 -20.00
C LEU A 41 14.06 0.18 -20.29
N HIS A 42 15.30 -0.31 -20.28
CA HIS A 42 16.53 0.48 -20.51
C HIS A 42 16.62 1.72 -19.60
N LEU A 43 16.29 1.56 -18.30
CA LEU A 43 16.26 2.68 -17.35
C LEU A 43 17.65 2.93 -16.75
N SER A 44 18.03 4.21 -16.63
CA SER A 44 19.20 4.61 -15.84
C SER A 44 18.92 4.47 -14.34
N GLY A 45 19.98 4.38 -13.52
CA GLY A 45 19.86 4.30 -12.07
C GLY A 45 19.06 5.48 -11.47
N SER A 46 19.24 6.69 -11.99
CA SER A 46 18.52 7.87 -11.54
C SER A 46 17.01 7.79 -11.82
N ILE A 47 16.63 7.31 -13.00
CA ILE A 47 15.22 7.12 -13.39
C ILE A 47 14.60 5.99 -12.56
N SER A 48 15.37 4.96 -12.23
CA SER A 48 14.89 3.85 -11.41
C SER A 48 14.48 4.28 -9.99
N GLY A 49 15.11 5.32 -9.44
CA GLY A 49 14.68 5.93 -8.17
C GLY A 49 13.26 6.48 -8.21
N LEU A 50 12.76 6.91 -9.38
CA LEU A 50 11.39 7.40 -9.54
C LEU A 50 10.34 6.29 -9.35
N ILE A 51 10.70 5.04 -9.52
CA ILE A 51 9.79 3.89 -9.35
C ILE A 51 9.16 3.88 -7.95
N THR A 52 9.95 4.20 -6.93
CA THR A 52 9.48 4.28 -5.54
C THR A 52 9.04 5.68 -5.15
N THR A 53 9.61 6.71 -5.76
CA THR A 53 9.29 8.12 -5.43
C THR A 53 7.93 8.55 -5.97
N VAL A 54 7.56 8.15 -7.18
CA VAL A 54 6.29 8.52 -7.82
C VAL A 54 5.06 8.13 -6.97
N PRO A 55 4.93 6.90 -6.42
CA PRO A 55 3.81 6.58 -5.55
C PRO A 55 3.79 7.43 -4.27
N LEU A 56 4.94 7.76 -3.70
CA LEU A 56 5.02 8.57 -2.49
C LEU A 56 4.58 10.01 -2.72
N ILE A 57 4.93 10.59 -3.87
CA ILE A 57 4.41 11.91 -4.29
C ILE A 57 2.89 11.84 -4.45
N ALA A 58 2.36 10.78 -5.08
CA ALA A 58 0.92 10.59 -5.20
C ALA A 58 0.24 10.51 -3.83
N PHE A 59 0.85 9.83 -2.83
CA PHE A 59 0.35 9.82 -1.46
C PHE A 59 0.30 11.24 -0.86
N ALA A 60 1.37 12.00 -1.00
CA ALA A 60 1.45 13.35 -0.44
C ALA A 60 0.37 14.27 -1.02
N VAL A 61 0.12 14.18 -2.33
CA VAL A 61 -0.86 15.02 -3.03
C VAL A 61 -2.31 14.61 -2.71
N ILE A 62 -2.60 13.31 -2.64
CA ILE A 62 -3.98 12.80 -2.55
C ILE A 62 -4.46 12.66 -1.10
N SER A 63 -3.57 12.34 -0.15
CA SER A 63 -3.95 12.07 1.25
C SER A 63 -4.79 13.19 1.89
N PRO A 64 -4.53 14.49 1.69
CA PRO A 64 -5.34 15.57 2.27
C PRO A 64 -6.81 15.58 1.81
N PHE A 65 -7.08 15.01 0.64
CA PHE A 65 -8.44 14.98 0.06
C PHE A 65 -9.21 13.72 0.45
N ALA A 66 -8.54 12.65 0.86
CA ALA A 66 -9.16 11.34 1.11
C ALA A 66 -10.29 11.41 2.14
N GLY A 67 -10.07 12.07 3.28
CA GLY A 67 -11.07 12.25 4.32
C GLY A 67 -12.29 13.04 3.84
N LYS A 68 -12.08 14.16 3.13
CA LYS A 68 -13.15 15.01 2.58
C LYS A 68 -14.03 14.24 1.59
N LEU A 69 -13.42 13.46 0.72
CA LEU A 69 -14.11 12.63 -0.27
C LEU A 69 -14.91 11.50 0.40
N ALA A 70 -14.36 10.86 1.44
CA ALA A 70 -15.08 9.84 2.21
C ALA A 70 -16.29 10.39 2.95
N ILE A 71 -16.22 11.61 3.50
CA ILE A 71 -17.35 12.28 4.13
C ILE A 71 -18.44 12.61 3.08
N ARG A 72 -18.03 13.13 1.92
CA ARG A 72 -18.96 13.57 0.87
C ARG A 72 -19.68 12.40 0.19
N PHE A 73 -18.93 11.39 -0.25
CA PHE A 73 -19.44 10.30 -1.06
C PHE A 73 -19.76 9.02 -0.26
N GLY A 74 -19.24 8.90 0.95
CA GLY A 74 -19.31 7.71 1.80
C GLY A 74 -18.04 6.88 1.72
N THR A 75 -17.66 6.27 2.83
CA THR A 75 -16.41 5.54 3.00
C THR A 75 -16.33 4.31 2.08
N GLY A 76 -17.42 3.53 2.01
CA GLY A 76 -17.48 2.34 1.16
C GLY A 76 -17.28 2.65 -0.32
N LYS A 77 -18.00 3.68 -0.83
CA LYS A 77 -17.84 4.14 -2.23
C LYS A 77 -16.43 4.61 -2.51
N THR A 78 -15.87 5.45 -1.63
CA THR A 78 -14.52 6.00 -1.80
C THR A 78 -13.48 4.91 -1.85
N LEU A 79 -13.56 3.91 -0.95
CA LEU A 79 -12.62 2.78 -0.94
C LEU A 79 -12.79 1.85 -2.13
N THR A 80 -14.02 1.57 -2.56
CA THR A 80 -14.24 0.76 -3.76
C THR A 80 -13.66 1.44 -5.00
N VAL A 81 -13.90 2.74 -5.17
CA VAL A 81 -13.33 3.51 -6.29
C VAL A 81 -11.80 3.55 -6.20
N SER A 82 -11.24 3.72 -5.00
CA SER A 82 -9.78 3.71 -4.83
C SER A 82 -9.15 2.36 -5.19
N LEU A 83 -9.81 1.26 -4.86
CA LEU A 83 -9.38 -0.10 -5.24
C LEU A 83 -9.51 -0.34 -6.76
N LEU A 84 -10.54 0.21 -7.41
CA LEU A 84 -10.65 0.19 -8.88
C LEU A 84 -9.52 0.97 -9.55
N ILE A 85 -9.18 2.15 -9.02
CA ILE A 85 -8.03 2.96 -9.45
C ILE A 85 -6.73 2.15 -9.26
N LEU A 86 -6.56 1.50 -8.12
CA LEU A 86 -5.41 0.64 -7.84
C LEU A 86 -5.30 -0.49 -8.86
N ALA A 87 -6.39 -1.22 -9.10
CA ALA A 87 -6.41 -2.33 -10.07
C ALA A 87 -6.09 -1.85 -11.49
N ALA A 88 -6.67 -0.73 -11.93
CA ALA A 88 -6.36 -0.11 -13.21
C ALA A 88 -4.88 0.27 -13.31
N GLY A 89 -4.29 0.82 -12.24
CA GLY A 89 -2.87 1.13 -12.16
C GLY A 89 -1.98 -0.10 -12.27
N ILE A 90 -2.34 -1.20 -11.59
CA ILE A 90 -1.60 -2.49 -11.69
C ILE A 90 -1.67 -3.03 -13.12
N ALA A 91 -2.85 -3.03 -13.74
CA ALA A 91 -3.05 -3.50 -15.11
C ALA A 91 -2.22 -2.66 -16.09
N LEU A 92 -2.31 -1.32 -16.03
CA LEU A 92 -1.58 -0.41 -16.91
C LEU A 92 -0.05 -0.58 -16.74
N ARG A 93 0.43 -0.68 -15.52
CA ARG A 93 1.85 -0.86 -15.22
C ARG A 93 2.41 -2.14 -15.83
N SER A 94 1.61 -3.20 -15.85
CA SER A 94 2.01 -4.52 -16.33
C SER A 94 1.86 -4.71 -17.84
N ALA A 95 1.06 -3.86 -18.53
CA ALA A 95 0.67 -4.06 -19.93
C ALA A 95 1.54 -3.33 -20.95
N GLY A 96 2.34 -2.32 -20.53
CA GLY A 96 2.97 -1.41 -21.50
C GLY A 96 4.47 -1.18 -21.32
N GLY A 97 5.01 -0.24 -22.10
CA GLY A 97 6.38 0.25 -22.00
C GLY A 97 6.59 1.24 -20.85
N THR A 98 7.70 1.96 -20.89
CA THR A 98 8.17 2.87 -19.82
C THR A 98 7.12 3.90 -19.38
N CYS A 99 6.42 4.52 -20.32
CA CYS A 99 5.37 5.52 -20.01
C CYS A 99 4.21 4.86 -19.23
N ALA A 100 3.70 3.74 -19.70
CA ALA A 100 2.61 2.99 -19.05
C ALA A 100 3.04 2.49 -17.65
N PHE A 101 4.30 2.09 -17.49
CA PHE A 101 4.86 1.66 -16.22
C PHE A 101 4.83 2.79 -15.18
N PHE A 102 5.31 3.98 -15.50
CA PHE A 102 5.32 5.12 -14.57
C PHE A 102 3.92 5.70 -14.33
N CYS A 103 3.08 5.82 -15.36
CA CYS A 103 1.69 6.22 -15.21
C CYS A 103 0.91 5.24 -14.34
N GLY A 104 1.04 3.94 -14.57
CA GLY A 104 0.43 2.91 -13.76
C GLY A 104 0.90 2.95 -12.31
N THR A 105 2.19 3.18 -12.09
CA THR A 105 2.78 3.34 -10.75
C THR A 105 2.22 4.56 -10.02
N ALA A 106 2.03 5.68 -10.70
CA ALA A 106 1.39 6.87 -10.13
C ALA A 106 -0.08 6.61 -9.76
N ILE A 107 -0.83 5.94 -10.64
CA ILE A 107 -2.23 5.56 -10.42
C ILE A 107 -2.36 4.60 -9.23
N ILE A 108 -1.45 3.63 -9.08
CA ILE A 108 -1.36 2.77 -7.89
C ILE A 108 -1.20 3.62 -6.63
N GLY A 109 -0.29 4.59 -6.65
CA GLY A 109 -0.07 5.52 -5.53
C GLY A 109 -1.34 6.27 -5.14
N ILE A 110 -2.11 6.77 -6.12
CA ILE A 110 -3.40 7.44 -5.88
C ILE A 110 -4.36 6.50 -5.17
N GLY A 111 -4.54 5.26 -5.67
CA GLY A 111 -5.42 4.27 -5.06
C GLY A 111 -5.06 3.96 -3.61
N ILE A 112 -3.77 3.73 -3.33
CA ILE A 112 -3.27 3.39 -1.99
C ILE A 112 -3.43 4.56 -1.00
N ALA A 113 -3.31 5.81 -1.45
CA ALA A 113 -3.42 6.99 -0.59
C ALA A 113 -4.75 7.03 0.21
N PHE A 114 -5.85 6.67 -0.42
CA PHE A 114 -7.16 6.59 0.25
C PHE A 114 -7.18 5.52 1.34
N GLY A 115 -6.68 4.32 1.04
CA GLY A 115 -6.62 3.23 2.01
C GLY A 115 -5.79 3.58 3.24
N ASN A 116 -4.62 4.17 3.06
CA ASN A 116 -3.73 4.58 4.14
C ASN A 116 -4.39 5.59 5.10
N VAL A 117 -5.20 6.52 4.58
CA VAL A 117 -5.88 7.54 5.38
C VAL A 117 -7.16 7.00 6.04
N LEU A 118 -7.96 6.23 5.31
CA LEU A 118 -9.28 5.82 5.76
C LEU A 118 -9.25 4.60 6.67
N LEU A 119 -8.28 3.69 6.52
CA LEU A 119 -8.22 2.44 7.29
C LEU A 119 -8.10 2.68 8.80
N PRO A 120 -7.15 3.52 9.32
CA PRO A 120 -7.10 3.85 10.73
C PRO A 120 -8.37 4.55 11.23
N SER A 121 -9.01 5.39 10.39
CA SER A 121 -10.25 6.08 10.71
C SER A 121 -11.40 5.10 10.92
N ILE A 122 -11.54 4.10 10.05
CA ILE A 122 -12.56 3.04 10.17
C ILE A 122 -12.37 2.25 11.45
N VAL A 123 -11.14 1.80 11.73
CA VAL A 123 -10.82 1.02 12.93
C VAL A 123 -11.16 1.80 14.19
N LYS A 124 -10.78 3.08 14.25
CA LYS A 124 -11.02 3.94 15.40
C LYS A 124 -12.50 4.26 15.62
N SER A 125 -13.27 4.40 14.54
CA SER A 125 -14.69 4.75 14.61
C SER A 125 -15.59 3.54 14.92
N GLU A 126 -15.36 2.41 14.23
CA GLU A 126 -16.25 1.24 14.34
C GLU A 126 -15.88 0.31 15.50
N PHE A 127 -14.62 0.32 15.92
CA PHE A 127 -14.11 -0.59 16.94
C PHE A 127 -13.35 0.15 18.07
N PRO A 128 -13.93 1.16 18.70
CA PRO A 128 -13.23 2.01 19.69
C PRO A 128 -12.66 1.20 20.87
N SER A 129 -13.32 0.12 21.30
CA SER A 129 -12.84 -0.77 22.36
C SER A 129 -11.76 -1.77 21.91
N LYS A 130 -11.48 -1.90 20.63
CA LYS A 130 -10.55 -2.89 20.05
C LYS A 130 -9.53 -2.25 19.08
N VAL A 131 -9.33 -0.94 19.18
CA VAL A 131 -8.44 -0.17 18.27
C VAL A 131 -7.05 -0.78 18.24
N GLY A 132 -6.45 -1.08 19.39
CA GLY A 132 -5.11 -1.65 19.47
C GLY A 132 -4.99 -3.00 18.76
N VAL A 133 -5.94 -3.91 19.03
CA VAL A 133 -5.93 -5.26 18.42
C VAL A 133 -6.11 -5.17 16.89
N LEU A 134 -7.09 -4.40 16.42
CA LEU A 134 -7.35 -4.30 14.99
C LEU A 134 -6.26 -3.51 14.25
N THR A 135 -5.64 -2.53 14.92
CA THR A 135 -4.44 -1.88 14.38
C THR A 135 -3.31 -2.89 14.22
N GLY A 136 -3.04 -3.71 15.24
CA GLY A 136 -2.08 -4.82 15.14
C GLY A 136 -2.40 -5.77 13.99
N VAL A 137 -3.66 -6.18 13.85
CA VAL A 137 -4.09 -7.10 12.78
C VAL A 137 -3.84 -6.50 11.39
N TYR A 138 -4.27 -5.25 11.13
CA TYR A 138 -4.08 -4.71 9.79
C TYR A 138 -2.63 -4.32 9.50
N THR A 139 -1.85 -3.86 10.48
CA THR A 139 -0.41 -3.58 10.28
C THR A 139 0.38 -4.86 10.02
N THR A 140 0.09 -5.94 10.74
CA THR A 140 0.64 -7.27 10.46
C THR A 140 0.25 -7.75 9.05
N SER A 141 -1.01 -7.56 8.63
CA SER A 141 -1.46 -7.90 7.27
C SER A 141 -0.70 -7.13 6.19
N ILE A 142 -0.45 -5.83 6.42
CA ILE A 142 0.38 -4.99 5.55
C ILE A 142 1.79 -5.59 5.43
N ALA A 143 2.44 -5.90 6.55
CA ALA A 143 3.82 -6.38 6.56
C ALA A 143 3.93 -7.80 5.98
N LEU A 144 3.00 -8.70 6.29
CA LEU A 144 2.96 -10.04 5.70
C LEU A 144 2.80 -9.99 4.19
N SER A 145 1.85 -9.21 3.69
CA SER A 145 1.62 -9.08 2.25
C SER A 145 2.79 -8.40 1.52
N ALA A 146 3.42 -7.44 2.17
CA ALA A 146 4.62 -6.77 1.67
C ALA A 146 5.81 -7.72 1.55
N GLY A 147 6.08 -8.50 2.59
CA GLY A 147 7.14 -9.50 2.58
C GLY A 147 6.88 -10.62 1.57
N LEU A 148 5.64 -11.15 1.54
CA LEU A 148 5.25 -12.12 0.51
C LEU A 148 5.49 -11.56 -0.89
N SER A 149 5.08 -10.30 -1.14
CA SER A 149 5.30 -9.68 -2.44
C SER A 149 6.77 -9.62 -2.82
N SER A 150 7.64 -9.22 -1.91
CA SER A 150 9.08 -9.16 -2.17
C SER A 150 9.69 -10.55 -2.43
N GLY A 151 9.28 -11.56 -1.66
CA GLY A 151 9.85 -12.90 -1.74
C GLY A 151 9.42 -13.70 -2.96
N VAL A 152 8.13 -13.62 -3.33
CA VAL A 152 7.60 -14.43 -4.44
C VAL A 152 7.77 -13.76 -5.80
N SER A 153 8.13 -12.47 -5.86
CA SER A 153 8.20 -11.72 -7.12
C SER A 153 9.21 -12.32 -8.11
N ILE A 154 10.40 -12.71 -7.66
CA ILE A 154 11.43 -13.30 -8.54
C ILE A 154 11.06 -14.71 -8.98
N PRO A 155 10.68 -15.65 -8.08
CA PRO A 155 10.20 -16.96 -8.48
C PRO A 155 9.05 -16.92 -9.50
N ILE A 156 8.08 -16.00 -9.29
CA ILE A 156 6.98 -15.83 -10.25
C ILE A 156 7.49 -15.27 -11.58
N ALA A 157 8.40 -14.30 -11.57
CA ALA A 157 8.95 -13.73 -12.80
C ALA A 157 9.75 -14.76 -13.63
N SER A 158 10.49 -15.63 -12.95
CA SER A 158 11.29 -16.67 -13.61
C SER A 158 10.44 -17.83 -14.16
N GLY A 159 9.33 -18.15 -13.48
CA GLY A 159 8.42 -19.24 -13.86
C GLY A 159 7.28 -18.83 -14.80
N ASN A 160 7.18 -17.55 -15.18
CA ASN A 160 6.07 -17.01 -15.95
C ASN A 160 6.56 -16.49 -17.32
N PRO A 161 5.89 -16.83 -18.46
CA PRO A 161 6.26 -16.34 -19.78
C PRO A 161 6.17 -14.80 -19.90
N PHE A 162 5.42 -14.12 -19.03
CA PHE A 162 5.31 -12.66 -19.00
C PHE A 162 6.41 -12.00 -18.12
N GLY A 163 7.32 -12.79 -17.54
CA GLY A 163 8.42 -12.28 -16.74
C GLY A 163 7.98 -11.40 -15.55
N TRP A 164 8.69 -10.31 -15.33
CA TRP A 164 8.40 -9.36 -14.25
C TRP A 164 7.01 -8.70 -14.37
N ARG A 165 6.48 -8.55 -15.60
CA ARG A 165 5.13 -8.01 -15.82
C ARG A 165 4.07 -8.93 -15.23
N GLY A 166 4.21 -10.25 -15.44
CA GLY A 166 3.32 -11.26 -14.85
C GLY A 166 3.41 -11.27 -13.31
N ALA A 167 4.63 -11.17 -12.77
CA ALA A 167 4.84 -11.11 -11.32
C ALA A 167 4.17 -9.88 -10.67
N LEU A 168 4.16 -8.74 -11.35
CA LEU A 168 3.45 -7.55 -10.86
C LEU A 168 1.93 -7.64 -11.08
N ALA A 169 1.48 -8.29 -12.16
CA ALA A 169 0.06 -8.45 -12.46
C ALA A 169 -0.67 -9.40 -11.50
N VAL A 170 0.02 -10.36 -10.89
CA VAL A 170 -0.59 -11.31 -9.91
C VAL A 170 -1.32 -10.56 -8.79
N TRP A 171 -0.87 -9.39 -8.40
CA TRP A 171 -1.51 -8.59 -7.34
C TRP A 171 -2.89 -8.03 -7.73
N LEU A 172 -3.27 -8.10 -9.02
CA LEU A 172 -4.65 -7.85 -9.46
C LEU A 172 -5.64 -8.81 -8.80
N ILE A 173 -5.27 -10.05 -8.54
CA ILE A 173 -6.13 -11.04 -7.88
C ILE A 173 -6.56 -10.53 -6.51
N LEU A 174 -5.58 -10.02 -5.73
CA LEU A 174 -5.84 -9.47 -4.41
C LEU A 174 -6.68 -8.18 -4.47
N ALA A 175 -6.42 -7.33 -5.45
CA ALA A 175 -7.19 -6.11 -5.68
C ALA A 175 -8.64 -6.43 -6.05
N ILE A 176 -8.88 -7.41 -6.95
CA ILE A 176 -10.22 -7.87 -7.34
C ILE A 176 -10.96 -8.44 -6.13
N ALA A 177 -10.32 -9.30 -5.32
CA ALA A 177 -10.93 -9.83 -4.10
C ALA A 177 -11.36 -8.71 -3.15
N ALA A 178 -10.53 -7.70 -2.96
CA ALA A 178 -10.86 -6.53 -2.15
C ALA A 178 -12.02 -5.73 -2.75
N ILE A 179 -12.03 -5.50 -4.08
CA ILE A 179 -13.12 -4.80 -4.78
C ILE A 179 -14.44 -5.53 -4.57
N LEU A 180 -14.48 -6.84 -4.80
CA LEU A 180 -15.70 -7.63 -4.64
C LEU A 180 -16.27 -7.53 -3.23
N LEU A 181 -15.41 -7.56 -2.20
CA LEU A 181 -15.84 -7.40 -0.82
C LEU A 181 -16.32 -5.97 -0.54
N TRP A 182 -15.59 -4.95 -0.97
CA TRP A 182 -15.98 -3.55 -0.75
C TRP A 182 -17.20 -3.12 -1.58
N LEU A 183 -17.53 -3.80 -2.66
CA LEU A 183 -18.79 -3.64 -3.37
C LEU A 183 -20.00 -4.02 -2.49
N HIS A 184 -19.88 -5.06 -1.65
CA HIS A 184 -20.92 -5.40 -0.66
C HIS A 184 -21.02 -4.32 0.45
N LEU A 185 -19.94 -3.58 0.69
CA LEU A 185 -19.87 -2.47 1.63
C LEU A 185 -20.06 -1.10 0.95
N TRP A 186 -20.59 -1.06 -0.29
CA TRP A 186 -20.74 0.17 -1.08
C TRP A 186 -21.49 1.30 -0.35
N GLY A 187 -22.55 0.96 0.37
CA GLY A 187 -23.33 1.91 1.17
C GLY A 187 -22.73 2.25 2.53
N TYR A 188 -21.57 1.67 2.87
CA TYR A 188 -20.95 1.87 4.16
C TYR A 188 -20.45 3.32 4.33
N ARG A 189 -20.79 3.90 5.49
CA ARG A 189 -20.31 5.22 5.91
C ARG A 189 -19.78 5.13 7.33
N VAL A 190 -18.61 5.69 7.57
CA VAL A 190 -18.12 5.91 8.93
C VAL A 190 -19.04 6.91 9.61
N VAL A 191 -19.60 6.53 10.73
CA VAL A 191 -20.36 7.44 11.57
C VAL A 191 -19.38 8.30 12.34
N SER A 192 -19.20 9.55 11.90
CA SER A 192 -18.37 10.51 12.62
C SER A 192 -18.97 10.72 14.01
N SER A 193 -18.27 10.33 15.07
CA SER A 193 -18.69 10.67 16.43
C SER A 193 -18.73 12.20 16.57
N PRO A 194 -19.78 12.77 17.13
CA PRO A 194 -19.93 14.23 17.31
C PRO A 194 -18.84 14.87 18.17
N THR A 195 -18.05 14.06 18.85
CA THR A 195 -17.00 14.47 19.79
C THR A 195 -15.66 14.86 19.16
N GLN A 196 -15.52 14.77 17.85
CA GLN A 196 -14.30 15.28 17.22
C GLN A 196 -14.40 16.79 17.06
N VAL A 197 -13.81 17.52 18.01
CA VAL A 197 -13.53 18.95 17.88
C VAL A 197 -12.85 19.16 16.53
N PRO A 198 -13.36 20.02 15.64
CA PRO A 198 -12.70 20.28 14.36
C PRO A 198 -11.32 20.88 14.66
N VAL A 199 -10.28 20.07 14.49
CA VAL A 199 -8.90 20.55 14.62
C VAL A 199 -8.67 21.52 13.45
N ARG A 200 -8.49 22.82 13.79
CA ARG A 200 -8.15 23.81 12.79
C ARG A 200 -6.77 23.48 12.22
N LEU A 201 -6.71 23.25 10.91
CA LEU A 201 -5.46 22.96 10.20
C LEU A 201 -4.37 23.99 10.49
N ASP A 202 -4.75 25.27 10.61
CA ASP A 202 -3.83 26.37 10.94
C ASP A 202 -3.13 26.18 12.30
N SER A 203 -3.77 25.52 13.26
CA SER A 203 -3.19 25.19 14.57
C SER A 203 -2.12 24.10 14.46
N MET A 204 -2.27 23.14 13.55
CA MET A 204 -1.30 22.06 13.36
C MET A 204 0.01 22.56 12.74
N PHE A 205 -0.06 23.45 11.74
CA PHE A 205 1.13 24.04 11.13
C PHE A 205 1.96 24.91 12.09
N LYS A 206 1.35 25.43 13.15
CA LYS A 206 2.02 26.22 14.18
C LYS A 206 2.54 25.39 15.36
N SER A 207 2.26 24.09 15.41
CA SER A 207 2.65 23.21 16.51
C SER A 207 4.04 22.61 16.29
N PRO A 208 5.04 22.88 17.15
CA PRO A 208 6.35 22.25 17.08
C PRO A 208 6.29 20.73 17.21
N ILE A 209 5.35 20.22 18.03
CA ILE A 209 5.14 18.77 18.21
C ILE A 209 4.69 18.13 16.90
N ALA A 210 3.76 18.78 16.16
CA ALA A 210 3.30 18.27 14.88
C ALA A 210 4.44 18.20 13.84
N TRP A 211 5.32 19.20 13.82
CA TRP A 211 6.49 19.21 12.96
C TRP A 211 7.52 18.15 13.34
N ASN A 212 7.80 17.97 14.63
CA ASN A 212 8.72 16.92 15.09
C ASN A 212 8.21 15.52 14.70
N VAL A 213 6.91 15.25 14.89
CA VAL A 213 6.30 13.98 14.47
C VAL A 213 6.37 13.81 12.94
N ALA A 214 6.08 14.87 12.18
CA ALA A 214 6.12 14.83 10.72
C ALA A 214 7.54 14.56 10.19
N ILE A 215 8.55 15.21 10.76
CA ILE A 215 9.97 15.01 10.39
C ILE A 215 10.39 13.57 10.75
N TYR A 216 10.09 13.11 11.96
CA TYR A 216 10.41 11.75 12.40
C TYR A 216 9.81 10.70 11.46
N MET A 217 8.52 10.81 11.18
CA MET A 217 7.81 9.90 10.27
C MET A 217 8.34 9.99 8.84
N GLY A 218 8.72 11.20 8.41
CA GLY A 218 9.33 11.42 7.09
C GLY A 218 10.69 10.72 6.94
N VAL A 219 11.59 10.90 7.92
CA VAL A 219 12.91 10.24 7.92
C VAL A 219 12.78 8.73 8.02
N GLN A 220 11.91 8.23 8.90
CA GLN A 220 11.63 6.80 9.02
C GLN A 220 11.12 6.21 7.68
N SER A 221 10.18 6.89 7.04
CA SER A 221 9.64 6.46 5.75
C SER A 221 10.70 6.48 4.65
N LEU A 222 11.55 7.51 4.61
CA LEU A 222 12.64 7.62 3.66
C LEU A 222 13.60 6.42 3.79
N LEU A 223 14.04 6.11 5.01
CA LEU A 223 14.89 4.94 5.26
C LEU A 223 14.19 3.64 4.85
N PHE A 224 12.96 3.44 5.30
CA PHE A 224 12.19 2.23 4.99
C PHE A 224 12.05 2.01 3.48
N TYR A 225 11.58 3.00 2.74
CA TYR A 225 11.37 2.86 1.28
C TYR A 225 12.69 2.75 0.51
N SER A 226 13.77 3.39 0.97
CA SER A 226 15.10 3.23 0.38
C SER A 226 15.59 1.78 0.51
N PHE A 227 15.46 1.18 1.70
CA PHE A 227 15.85 -0.22 1.90
C PHE A 227 14.96 -1.17 1.10
N VAL A 228 13.65 -1.01 1.13
CA VAL A 228 12.72 -1.86 0.36
C VAL A 228 13.03 -1.82 -1.14
N ALA A 229 13.39 -0.65 -1.66
CA ALA A 229 13.69 -0.48 -3.09
C ALA A 229 15.05 -1.07 -3.48
N TRP A 230 16.09 -0.83 -2.71
CA TRP A 230 17.45 -1.04 -3.15
C TRP A 230 18.15 -2.24 -2.51
N LEU A 231 17.67 -2.75 -1.37
CA LEU A 231 18.31 -3.89 -0.69
C LEU A 231 18.49 -5.11 -1.62
N PRO A 232 17.50 -5.55 -2.39
CA PRO A 232 17.70 -6.68 -3.30
C PRO A 232 18.76 -6.40 -4.36
N ALA A 233 18.77 -5.21 -4.96
CA ALA A 233 19.76 -4.84 -5.98
C ALA A 233 21.17 -4.74 -5.41
N ILE A 234 21.32 -4.22 -4.20
CA ILE A 234 22.62 -4.17 -3.49
C ILE A 234 23.13 -5.58 -3.20
N LEU A 235 22.29 -6.49 -2.75
CA LEU A 235 22.68 -7.88 -2.49
C LEU A 235 23.08 -8.59 -3.78
N GLN A 236 22.32 -8.40 -4.86
CA GLN A 236 22.66 -8.95 -6.18
C GLN A 236 24.02 -8.41 -6.70
N SER A 237 24.31 -7.13 -6.50
CA SER A 237 25.63 -6.55 -6.89
C SER A 237 26.81 -7.10 -6.09
N LYS A 238 26.53 -7.72 -4.93
CA LYS A 238 27.51 -8.43 -4.09
C LYS A 238 27.59 -9.93 -4.39
N GLY A 239 26.92 -10.42 -5.45
CA GLY A 239 26.97 -11.81 -5.87
C GLY A 239 25.91 -12.72 -5.22
N VAL A 240 24.97 -12.16 -4.44
CA VAL A 240 23.85 -12.94 -3.90
C VAL A 240 22.86 -13.26 -5.03
N SER A 241 22.37 -14.51 -5.06
CA SER A 241 21.38 -14.91 -6.07
C SER A 241 20.12 -14.04 -5.99
N PRO A 242 19.44 -13.75 -7.12
CA PRO A 242 18.23 -12.94 -7.13
C PRO A 242 17.15 -13.44 -6.17
N ASP A 243 16.89 -14.74 -6.15
CA ASP A 243 15.89 -15.34 -5.27
C ASP A 243 16.21 -15.12 -3.79
N THR A 244 17.48 -15.37 -3.40
CA THR A 244 17.94 -15.14 -2.03
C THR A 244 17.84 -13.66 -1.65
N ALA A 245 18.17 -12.74 -2.54
CA ALA A 245 18.02 -11.31 -2.31
C ALA A 245 16.55 -10.90 -2.08
N GLY A 246 15.61 -11.52 -2.81
CA GLY A 246 14.18 -11.36 -2.61
C GLY A 246 13.73 -11.87 -1.25
N TYR A 247 14.22 -13.01 -0.79
CA TYR A 247 13.92 -13.55 0.55
C TYR A 247 14.48 -12.66 1.67
N PHE A 248 15.65 -12.10 1.53
CA PHE A 248 16.16 -11.12 2.50
C PHE A 248 15.27 -9.87 2.58
N ALA A 249 14.76 -9.39 1.45
CA ALA A 249 13.81 -8.28 1.45
C ALA A 249 12.48 -8.65 2.14
N SER A 250 12.01 -9.90 2.03
CA SER A 250 10.85 -10.40 2.78
C SER A 250 11.10 -10.39 4.28
N VAL A 251 12.21 -10.95 4.71
CA VAL A 251 12.59 -11.00 6.13
C VAL A 251 12.71 -9.59 6.70
N TYR A 252 13.34 -8.66 5.96
CA TYR A 252 13.42 -7.26 6.38
C TYR A 252 12.04 -6.65 6.66
N GLN A 253 11.03 -6.96 5.85
CA GLN A 253 9.67 -6.43 6.04
C GLN A 253 8.93 -7.10 7.20
N TRP A 254 9.23 -8.36 7.50
CA TRP A 254 8.60 -9.10 8.59
C TRP A 254 9.21 -8.81 9.97
N ILE A 255 10.49 -8.49 10.06
CA ILE A 255 11.15 -8.09 11.32
C ILE A 255 10.53 -6.81 11.91
N GLY A 256 9.88 -5.98 11.09
CA GLY A 256 9.19 -4.76 11.52
C GLY A 256 7.79 -4.98 12.11
N ILE A 257 7.32 -6.23 12.26
CA ILE A 257 6.04 -6.59 12.88
C ILE A 257 6.21 -6.69 14.38
#